data_7279a5af924a2feefda2211d515d74f8
#
_entry.id   7279a5af924a2feefda2211d515d74f8
#
_cell.length_a   1.000
_cell.length_b   1.000
_cell.length_c   1.000
_cell.angle_alpha   90.00
_cell.angle_beta   90.00
_cell.angle_gamma   90.00
#
_symmetry.space_group_name_H-M   'P 1'
#
loop_
_entity.id
_entity.type
_entity.pdbx_description
1 polymer ?
#
loop_
_entity_poly.entity_id
_entity_poly.type
_entity_poly.pdbx_seq_one_letter_code
_entity_poly.pdbx_strand_id
1 'polypeptide(L)'
;VIEMTGVQLVVTVLWIWGSRYIYSRLYGARRLLVIYGDRDPGDVIHKMNTRKDKYDISGKVHIREGEEKIHAMMEDYEGVIIWDLPSQIRNRYLKYCFSHSIRCYMSPKISDIILLGTDRIHLFDTPLLMCRNQGLSMEQRAAKRVLDIIVSGLGIIVSSPIMLIIAIAVKAY
;
A
#
# COMPACT_ATOMS: atom_id res chain seq x y z
N VAL A 1 -15.92 32.97 13.14
CA VAL A 1 -15.40 31.58 13.05
C VAL A 1 -15.92 30.93 11.76
N ILE A 2 -17.24 30.90 11.51
CA ILE A 2 -17.84 30.23 10.34
C ILE A 2 -17.35 30.82 9.01
N GLU A 3 -17.23 32.14 8.90
CA GLU A 3 -16.74 32.81 7.70
C GLU A 3 -15.27 32.47 7.41
N MET A 4 -14.42 32.45 8.44
CA MET A 4 -13.01 32.06 8.29
C MET A 4 -12.87 30.60 7.82
N THR A 5 -13.70 29.70 8.36
CA THR A 5 -13.71 28.30 7.94
C THR A 5 -14.14 28.14 6.49
N GLY A 6 -15.13 28.93 6.04
CA GLY A 6 -15.58 28.94 4.65
C GLY A 6 -14.49 29.39 3.68
N VAL A 7 -13.80 30.49 4.00
CA VAL A 7 -12.69 30.98 3.18
C VAL A 7 -11.55 29.97 3.12
N GLN A 8 -11.20 29.37 4.25
CA GLN A 8 -10.15 28.36 4.31
C GLN A 8 -10.49 27.12 3.47
N LEU A 9 -11.73 26.68 3.48
CA LEU A 9 -12.21 25.55 2.68
C LEU A 9 -12.09 25.85 1.18
N VAL A 10 -12.52 27.04 0.74
CA VAL A 10 -12.40 27.47 -0.66
C VAL A 10 -10.92 27.52 -1.10
N VAL A 11 -10.06 28.14 -0.31
CA VAL A 11 -8.61 28.21 -0.59
C VAL A 11 -8.01 26.82 -0.69
N THR A 12 -8.35 25.91 0.22
CA THR A 12 -7.85 24.54 0.20
C THR A 12 -8.30 23.77 -1.05
N VAL A 13 -9.57 23.91 -1.45
CA VAL A 13 -10.09 23.26 -2.66
C VAL A 13 -9.39 23.82 -3.91
N LEU A 14 -9.24 25.13 -4.01
CA LEU A 14 -8.53 25.78 -5.13
C LEU A 14 -7.06 25.33 -5.17
N TRP A 15 -6.40 25.21 -4.02
CA TRP A 15 -5.02 24.73 -3.93
C TRP A 15 -4.90 23.27 -4.38
N ILE A 16 -5.80 22.39 -3.94
CA ILE A 16 -5.83 21.00 -4.37
C ILE A 16 -6.05 20.89 -5.88
N TRP A 17 -6.96 21.68 -6.42
CA TRP A 17 -7.28 21.65 -7.83
C TRP A 17 -6.14 22.20 -8.68
N GLY A 18 -5.57 23.34 -8.28
CA GLY A 18 -4.43 23.97 -8.93
C GLY A 18 -3.18 23.09 -8.90
N SER A 19 -2.84 22.54 -7.76
CA SER A 19 -1.68 21.64 -7.60
C SER A 19 -1.84 20.36 -8.43
N ARG A 20 -3.04 19.78 -8.48
CA ARG A 20 -3.34 18.62 -9.31
C ARG A 20 -3.20 18.92 -10.80
N TYR A 21 -3.68 20.07 -11.24
CA TYR A 21 -3.57 20.50 -12.63
C TYR A 21 -2.11 20.74 -13.05
N ILE A 22 -1.34 21.43 -12.21
CA ILE A 22 0.09 21.68 -12.45
C ILE A 22 0.85 20.37 -12.47
N TYR A 23 0.59 19.49 -11.49
CA TYR A 23 1.26 18.19 -11.40
C TYR A 23 0.99 17.30 -12.63
N SER A 24 -0.27 17.25 -13.11
CA SER A 24 -0.62 16.46 -14.30
C SER A 24 -0.01 16.99 -15.60
N ARG A 25 0.29 18.30 -15.64
CA ARG A 25 0.96 18.92 -16.80
C ARG A 25 2.48 18.74 -16.79
N LEU A 26 3.08 18.77 -15.59
CA LEU A 26 4.54 18.64 -15.42
C LEU A 26 5.00 17.17 -15.46
N TYR A 27 4.19 16.26 -14.97
CA TYR A 27 4.52 14.84 -14.89
C TYR A 27 3.51 14.04 -15.71
N GLY A 28 3.89 13.72 -16.95
CA GLY A 28 3.13 12.81 -17.82
C GLY A 28 2.98 11.40 -17.21
N ALA A 29 2.05 10.62 -17.73
CA ALA A 29 1.92 9.21 -17.37
C ALA A 29 3.20 8.46 -17.73
N ARG A 30 3.71 7.66 -16.79
CA ARG A 30 4.95 6.88 -16.98
C ARG A 30 4.68 5.67 -17.83
N ARG A 31 5.52 5.47 -18.83
CA ARG A 31 5.46 4.29 -19.70
C ARG A 31 5.99 3.07 -18.96
N LEU A 32 5.15 2.06 -18.80
CA LEU A 32 5.46 0.84 -18.05
C LEU A 32 5.39 -0.41 -18.93
N LEU A 33 6.37 -1.29 -18.74
CA LEU A 33 6.42 -2.63 -19.32
C LEU A 33 5.95 -3.67 -18.30
N VAL A 34 5.02 -4.54 -18.66
CA VAL A 34 4.60 -5.67 -17.83
C VAL A 34 5.34 -6.94 -18.24
N ILE A 35 6.13 -7.50 -17.34
CA ILE A 35 6.74 -8.82 -17.47
C ILE A 35 5.90 -9.81 -16.70
N TYR A 36 5.33 -10.80 -17.36
CA TYR A 36 4.41 -11.73 -16.72
C TYR A 36 4.78 -13.19 -16.96
N GLY A 37 4.37 -14.04 -16.02
CA GLY A 37 4.53 -15.49 -16.10
C GLY A 37 3.26 -16.20 -16.55
N ASP A 38 2.87 -17.24 -15.83
CA ASP A 38 1.75 -18.10 -16.23
C ASP A 38 0.38 -17.44 -16.03
N ARG A 39 0.27 -16.47 -15.12
CA ARG A 39 -0.98 -15.76 -14.84
C ARG A 39 -1.13 -14.51 -15.70
N ASP A 40 -2.26 -14.39 -16.40
CA ASP A 40 -2.57 -13.21 -17.21
C ASP A 40 -2.54 -11.91 -16.38
N PRO A 41 -1.84 -10.88 -16.84
CA PRO A 41 -1.76 -9.58 -16.16
C PRO A 41 -2.97 -8.67 -16.42
N GLY A 42 -4.01 -9.12 -17.11
CA GLY A 42 -5.15 -8.31 -17.54
C GLY A 42 -5.79 -7.51 -16.41
N ASP A 43 -5.99 -8.11 -15.23
CA ASP A 43 -6.56 -7.46 -14.05
C ASP A 43 -5.71 -6.29 -13.53
N VAL A 44 -4.39 -6.48 -13.53
CA VAL A 44 -3.44 -5.44 -13.06
C VAL A 44 -3.37 -4.30 -14.07
N ILE A 45 -3.30 -4.65 -15.34
CA ILE A 45 -3.31 -3.67 -16.44
C ILE A 45 -4.59 -2.83 -16.37
N HIS A 46 -5.75 -3.47 -16.19
CA HIS A 46 -7.02 -2.76 -16.09
C HIS A 46 -7.05 -1.82 -14.87
N LYS A 47 -6.66 -2.30 -13.70
CA LYS A 47 -6.60 -1.50 -12.46
C LYS A 47 -5.64 -0.32 -12.56
N MET A 48 -4.47 -0.51 -13.14
CA MET A 48 -3.49 0.57 -13.28
C MET A 48 -3.91 1.58 -14.35
N ASN A 49 -4.52 1.14 -15.44
CA ASN A 49 -5.04 2.00 -16.49
C ASN A 49 -6.25 2.85 -16.05
N THR A 50 -6.88 2.55 -14.91
CA THR A 50 -7.86 3.45 -14.28
C THR A 50 -7.20 4.78 -13.83
N ARG A 51 -5.89 4.76 -13.61
CA ARG A 51 -5.07 5.92 -13.22
C ARG A 51 -4.15 6.36 -14.36
N LYS A 52 -4.71 6.63 -15.53
CA LYS A 52 -3.98 7.12 -16.72
C LYS A 52 -3.22 8.43 -16.50
N ASP A 53 -3.55 9.14 -15.43
CA ASP A 53 -2.81 10.31 -14.97
C ASP A 53 -1.39 9.98 -14.46
N LYS A 54 -1.14 8.73 -14.08
CA LYS A 54 0.13 8.29 -13.46
C LYS A 54 0.83 7.15 -14.20
N TYR A 55 0.08 6.26 -14.81
CA TYR A 55 0.56 5.02 -15.37
C TYR A 55 0.05 4.83 -16.80
N ASP A 56 0.96 4.52 -17.71
CA ASP A 56 0.67 4.13 -19.08
C ASP A 56 1.32 2.78 -19.35
N ILE A 57 0.52 1.72 -19.32
CA ILE A 57 1.01 0.38 -19.62
C ILE A 57 0.96 0.19 -21.12
N SER A 58 2.07 0.49 -21.78
CA SER A 58 2.19 0.45 -23.25
C SER A 58 2.88 -0.80 -23.77
N GLY A 59 3.40 -1.67 -22.88
CA GLY A 59 4.03 -2.93 -23.30
C GLY A 59 3.74 -4.08 -22.35
N LYS A 60 3.69 -5.29 -22.91
CA LYS A 60 3.64 -6.55 -22.18
C LYS A 60 4.56 -7.57 -22.83
N VAL A 61 5.30 -8.32 -22.04
CA VAL A 61 6.22 -9.36 -22.49
C VAL A 61 6.10 -10.59 -21.59
N HIS A 62 6.00 -11.76 -22.23
CA HIS A 62 5.95 -13.02 -21.50
C HIS A 62 7.39 -13.49 -21.22
N ILE A 63 7.61 -14.08 -20.03
CA ILE A 63 8.94 -14.56 -19.61
C ILE A 63 9.59 -15.54 -20.58
N ARG A 64 8.79 -16.26 -21.37
CA ARG A 64 9.29 -17.24 -22.36
C ARG A 64 9.92 -16.59 -23.60
N GLU A 65 9.81 -15.28 -23.78
CA GLU A 65 10.35 -14.58 -24.95
C GLU A 65 11.88 -14.41 -24.92
N GLY A 66 12.51 -14.81 -23.85
CA GLY A 66 13.96 -14.78 -23.68
C GLY A 66 14.45 -13.55 -22.90
N GLU A 67 15.50 -13.78 -22.12
CA GLU A 67 16.01 -12.77 -21.17
C GLU A 67 16.63 -11.56 -21.89
N GLU A 68 17.37 -11.79 -22.97
CA GLU A 68 18.00 -10.72 -23.75
C GLU A 68 16.97 -9.76 -24.37
N LYS A 69 15.88 -10.32 -24.93
CA LYS A 69 14.81 -9.53 -25.50
C LYS A 69 14.08 -8.70 -24.44
N ILE A 70 13.85 -9.31 -23.27
CA ILE A 70 13.21 -8.63 -22.15
C ILE A 70 14.09 -7.47 -21.65
N HIS A 71 15.40 -7.67 -21.50
CA HIS A 71 16.33 -6.62 -21.09
C HIS A 71 16.35 -5.46 -22.10
N ALA A 72 16.44 -5.77 -23.39
CA ALA A 72 16.39 -4.74 -24.44
C ALA A 72 15.09 -3.92 -24.37
N MET A 73 13.95 -4.60 -24.15
CA MET A 73 12.67 -3.89 -23.98
C MET A 73 12.61 -3.05 -22.70
N MET A 74 13.25 -3.47 -21.61
CA MET A 74 13.24 -2.74 -20.33
C MET A 74 13.89 -1.35 -20.44
N GLU A 75 14.84 -1.17 -21.34
CA GLU A 75 15.54 0.11 -21.56
C GLU A 75 14.64 1.17 -22.22
N ASP A 76 13.62 0.75 -22.95
CA ASP A 76 12.67 1.64 -23.64
C ASP A 76 11.57 2.18 -22.72
N TYR A 77 11.48 1.70 -21.47
CA TYR A 77 10.41 2.03 -20.54
C TYR A 77 10.94 2.69 -19.26
N GLU A 78 10.16 3.59 -18.70
CA GLU A 78 10.49 4.30 -17.44
C GLU A 78 10.33 3.42 -16.19
N GLY A 79 9.69 2.29 -16.33
CA GLY A 79 9.53 1.34 -15.25
C GLY A 79 8.95 0.01 -15.70
N VAL A 80 9.08 -0.98 -14.84
CA VAL A 80 8.72 -2.36 -15.11
C VAL A 80 7.79 -2.87 -14.02
N ILE A 81 6.77 -3.62 -14.43
CA ILE A 81 5.88 -4.34 -13.53
C ILE A 81 6.21 -5.83 -13.65
N ILE A 82 6.64 -6.43 -12.56
CA ILE A 82 6.89 -7.87 -12.47
C ILE A 82 5.64 -8.55 -11.90
N TRP A 83 4.97 -9.34 -12.74
CA TRP A 83 3.73 -9.99 -12.39
C TRP A 83 3.85 -11.51 -12.42
N ASP A 84 3.56 -12.14 -11.27
CA ASP A 84 3.47 -13.59 -11.09
C ASP A 84 4.67 -14.41 -11.62
N LEU A 85 5.88 -13.95 -11.34
CA LEU A 85 7.08 -14.68 -11.68
C LEU A 85 7.55 -15.60 -10.55
N PRO A 86 8.18 -16.75 -10.85
CA PRO A 86 8.91 -17.55 -9.86
C PRO A 86 9.95 -16.70 -9.12
N SER A 87 10.14 -16.97 -7.82
CA SER A 87 10.98 -16.11 -6.94
C SER A 87 12.40 -15.91 -7.46
N GLN A 88 13.01 -16.95 -8.03
CA GLN A 88 14.38 -16.87 -8.56
C GLN A 88 14.47 -15.88 -9.73
N ILE A 89 13.53 -16.00 -10.67
CA ILE A 89 13.49 -15.17 -11.87
C ILE A 89 13.10 -13.75 -11.52
N ARG A 90 12.08 -13.58 -10.65
CA ARG A 90 11.69 -12.28 -10.10
C ARG A 90 12.87 -11.54 -9.49
N ASN A 91 13.64 -12.22 -8.64
CA ASN A 91 14.81 -11.62 -7.97
C ASN A 91 15.92 -11.24 -8.96
N ARG A 92 16.06 -11.95 -10.08
CA ARG A 92 17.01 -11.61 -11.13
C ARG A 92 16.61 -10.29 -11.81
N TYR A 93 15.36 -10.18 -12.24
CA TYR A 93 14.86 -8.94 -12.85
C TYR A 93 14.84 -7.77 -11.85
N LEU A 94 14.52 -8.03 -10.58
CA LEU A 94 14.60 -7.00 -9.55
C LEU A 94 16.01 -6.45 -9.37
N LYS A 95 17.03 -7.33 -9.33
CA LYS A 95 18.43 -6.92 -9.26
C LYS A 95 18.85 -6.13 -10.50
N TYR A 96 18.42 -6.56 -11.68
CA TYR A 96 18.69 -5.86 -12.94
C TYR A 96 18.07 -4.46 -12.91
N CYS A 97 16.80 -4.32 -12.56
CA CYS A 97 16.14 -3.02 -12.42
C CYS A 97 16.88 -2.10 -11.43
N PHE A 98 17.29 -2.66 -10.30
CA PHE A 98 18.01 -1.90 -9.27
C PHE A 98 19.36 -1.40 -9.76
N SER A 99 20.17 -2.25 -10.45
CA SER A 99 21.48 -1.88 -10.98
C SER A 99 21.41 -0.84 -12.10
N HIS A 100 20.32 -0.81 -12.87
CA HIS A 100 20.10 0.15 -13.97
C HIS A 100 19.20 1.33 -13.58
N SER A 101 18.87 1.48 -12.29
CA SER A 101 18.00 2.55 -11.80
C SER A 101 16.60 2.57 -12.45
N ILE A 102 16.13 1.44 -12.96
CA ILE A 102 14.80 1.26 -13.53
C ILE A 102 13.80 1.05 -12.39
N ARG A 103 12.68 1.76 -12.41
CA ARG A 103 11.62 1.58 -11.43
C ARG A 103 10.96 0.23 -11.57
N CYS A 104 10.88 -0.52 -10.49
CA CYS A 104 10.27 -1.85 -10.48
C CYS A 104 9.06 -1.87 -9.54
N TYR A 105 7.94 -2.31 -10.08
CA TYR A 105 6.72 -2.60 -9.33
C TYR A 105 6.54 -4.12 -9.31
N MET A 106 6.25 -4.68 -8.16
CA MET A 106 6.03 -6.13 -8.06
C MET A 106 4.93 -6.46 -7.07
N SER A 107 4.22 -7.56 -7.33
CA SER A 107 3.30 -8.13 -6.36
C SER A 107 4.10 -8.81 -5.25
N PRO A 108 3.92 -8.43 -3.96
CA PRO A 108 4.62 -9.07 -2.87
C PRO A 108 4.16 -10.50 -2.70
N LYS A 109 5.09 -11.41 -2.44
CA LYS A 109 4.81 -12.77 -2.00
C LYS A 109 4.74 -12.83 -0.47
N ILE A 110 4.20 -13.91 0.07
CA ILE A 110 4.08 -14.09 1.53
C ILE A 110 5.43 -13.93 2.23
N SER A 111 6.50 -14.45 1.63
CA SER A 111 7.87 -14.28 2.14
C SER A 111 8.29 -12.82 2.25
N ASP A 112 7.92 -12.00 1.26
CA ASP A 112 8.28 -10.58 1.26
C ASP A 112 7.51 -9.82 2.36
N ILE A 113 6.23 -10.17 2.56
CA ILE A 113 5.40 -9.60 3.62
C ILE A 113 5.96 -9.98 5.00
N ILE A 114 6.38 -11.23 5.18
CA ILE A 114 7.02 -11.67 6.42
C ILE A 114 8.31 -10.88 6.67
N LEU A 115 9.15 -10.71 5.65
CA LEU A 115 10.40 -9.97 5.75
C LEU A 115 10.21 -8.48 6.08
N LEU A 116 9.12 -7.86 5.63
CA LEU A 116 8.78 -6.48 5.98
C LEU A 116 8.46 -6.29 7.46
N GLY A 117 7.98 -7.35 8.13
CA GLY A 117 7.65 -7.34 9.56
C GLY A 117 8.77 -7.88 10.45
N THR A 118 9.98 -8.07 9.95
CA THR A 118 11.09 -8.62 10.73
C THR A 118 11.89 -7.57 11.46
N ASP A 119 12.38 -7.92 12.64
CA ASP A 119 13.33 -7.11 13.38
C ASP A 119 14.74 -7.31 12.84
N ARG A 120 15.46 -6.21 12.64
CA ARG A 120 16.88 -6.24 12.25
C ARG A 120 17.73 -6.42 13.50
N ILE A 121 18.51 -7.49 13.53
CA ILE A 121 19.44 -7.78 14.63
C ILE A 121 20.84 -7.76 14.05
N HIS A 122 21.77 -7.15 14.76
CA HIS A 122 23.19 -7.23 14.45
C HIS A 122 23.85 -8.18 15.43
N LEU A 123 24.36 -9.29 14.92
CA LEU A 123 25.20 -10.21 15.68
C LEU A 123 26.63 -9.97 15.24
N PHE A 124 27.37 -9.19 16.04
CA PHE A 124 28.69 -8.64 15.66
C PHE A 124 28.55 -7.86 14.33
N ASP A 125 29.34 -8.21 13.32
CA ASP A 125 29.34 -7.54 12.00
C ASP A 125 28.35 -8.17 11.01
N THR A 126 27.55 -9.16 11.43
CA THR A 126 26.60 -9.87 10.57
C THR A 126 25.19 -9.35 10.78
N PRO A 127 24.57 -8.72 9.77
CA PRO A 127 23.16 -8.35 9.85
C PRO A 127 22.27 -9.59 9.72
N LEU A 128 21.34 -9.78 10.66
CA LEU A 128 20.37 -10.85 10.67
C LEU A 128 18.95 -10.30 10.70
N LEU A 129 18.03 -11.01 10.06
CA LEU A 129 16.60 -10.73 10.11
C LEU A 129 15.94 -11.77 11.03
N MET A 130 15.33 -11.28 12.12
CA MET A 130 14.61 -12.14 13.04
C MET A 130 13.12 -12.18 12.68
N CYS A 131 12.70 -13.28 12.08
CA CYS A 131 11.28 -13.53 11.78
C CYS A 131 10.62 -14.17 13.02
N ARG A 132 9.68 -13.46 13.62
CA ARG A 132 8.84 -14.03 14.69
C ARG A 132 7.38 -13.98 14.24
N ASN A 133 6.68 -15.08 14.49
CA ASN A 133 5.22 -15.05 14.45
C ASN A 133 4.72 -14.49 15.79
N GLN A 134 4.85 -13.19 15.96
CA GLN A 134 4.41 -12.52 17.18
C GLN A 134 2.98 -12.04 16.99
N GLY A 135 2.07 -12.66 17.71
CA GLY A 135 0.87 -11.95 18.16
C GLY A 135 1.26 -10.74 19.03
N LEU A 136 0.28 -9.96 19.44
CA LEU A 136 0.49 -8.83 20.35
C LEU A 136 1.39 -9.21 21.51
N SER A 137 2.45 -8.42 21.78
CA SER A 137 3.31 -8.61 22.95
C SER A 137 2.49 -8.54 24.24
N MET A 138 3.03 -9.07 25.35
CA MET A 138 2.34 -9.01 26.65
C MET A 138 2.00 -7.58 27.03
N GLU A 139 2.90 -6.63 26.78
CA GLU A 139 2.68 -5.20 27.01
C GLU A 139 1.57 -4.61 26.13
N GLN A 140 1.55 -4.97 24.84
CA GLN A 140 0.50 -4.53 23.93
C GLN A 140 -0.86 -5.13 24.28
N ARG A 141 -0.90 -6.38 24.75
CA ARG A 141 -2.14 -7.00 25.27
C ARG A 141 -2.64 -6.31 26.53
N ALA A 142 -1.72 -5.97 27.45
CA ALA A 142 -2.06 -5.23 28.65
C ALA A 142 -2.58 -3.83 28.32
N ALA A 143 -1.86 -3.09 27.47
CA ALA A 143 -2.28 -1.76 27.01
C ALA A 143 -3.64 -1.81 26.32
N LYS A 144 -3.86 -2.78 25.42
CA LYS A 144 -5.16 -2.99 24.80
C LYS A 144 -6.26 -3.25 25.83
N ARG A 145 -6.04 -4.14 26.81
CA ARG A 145 -7.04 -4.42 27.85
C ARG A 145 -7.39 -3.19 28.68
N VAL A 146 -6.39 -2.39 29.08
CA VAL A 146 -6.62 -1.15 29.81
C VAL A 146 -7.48 -0.19 28.96
N LEU A 147 -7.16 -0.05 27.70
CA LEU A 147 -7.90 0.81 26.77
C LEU A 147 -9.33 0.30 26.57
N ASP A 148 -9.53 -1.01 26.40
CA ASP A 148 -10.85 -1.64 26.28
C ASP A 148 -11.71 -1.38 27.53
N ILE A 149 -11.13 -1.48 28.74
CA ILE A 149 -11.82 -1.22 30.01
C ILE A 149 -12.21 0.26 30.14
N ILE A 150 -11.31 1.18 29.78
CA ILE A 150 -11.60 2.62 29.83
C ILE A 150 -12.73 2.97 28.86
N VAL A 151 -12.63 2.51 27.61
CA VAL A 151 -13.63 2.81 26.57
C VAL A 151 -14.98 2.20 26.92
N SER A 152 -15.01 0.94 27.37
CA SER A 152 -16.25 0.28 27.78
C SER A 152 -16.86 0.92 29.03
N GLY A 153 -16.04 1.30 30.00
CA GLY A 153 -16.49 2.01 31.22
C GLY A 153 -17.12 3.37 30.91
N LEU A 154 -16.46 4.17 30.07
CA LEU A 154 -17.01 5.44 29.57
C LEU A 154 -18.30 5.21 28.77
N GLY A 155 -18.33 4.18 27.93
CA GLY A 155 -19.53 3.80 27.18
C GLY A 155 -20.73 3.49 28.09
N ILE A 156 -20.51 2.73 29.17
CA ILE A 156 -21.55 2.42 30.17
C ILE A 156 -22.03 3.70 30.90
N ILE A 157 -21.12 4.56 31.30
CA ILE A 157 -21.46 5.81 31.99
C ILE A 157 -22.33 6.71 31.10
N VAL A 158 -21.95 6.85 29.80
CA VAL A 158 -22.70 7.70 28.86
C VAL A 158 -24.04 7.09 28.49
N SER A 159 -24.11 5.75 28.34
CA SER A 159 -25.35 5.06 27.98
C SER A 159 -26.30 4.83 29.15
N SER A 160 -25.82 4.84 30.40
CA SER A 160 -26.62 4.57 31.63
C SER A 160 -27.85 5.46 31.74
N PRO A 161 -27.82 6.78 31.53
CA PRO A 161 -29.02 7.62 31.66
C PRO A 161 -30.07 7.28 30.58
N ILE A 162 -29.64 6.96 29.41
CA ILE A 162 -30.53 6.56 28.29
C ILE A 162 -31.22 5.24 28.64
N MET A 163 -30.45 4.25 29.08
CA MET A 163 -30.98 2.95 29.49
C MET A 163 -31.93 3.06 30.67
N LEU A 164 -31.67 3.96 31.61
CA LEU A 164 -32.56 4.20 32.77
C LEU A 164 -33.90 4.80 32.33
N ILE A 165 -33.89 5.75 31.38
CA ILE A 165 -35.11 6.33 30.81
C ILE A 165 -35.95 5.25 30.10
N ILE A 166 -35.29 4.41 29.28
CA ILE A 166 -35.97 3.31 28.58
C ILE A 166 -36.56 2.30 29.58
N ALA A 167 -35.81 1.95 30.64
CA ALA A 167 -36.27 1.01 31.64
C ALA A 167 -37.51 1.54 32.39
N ILE A 168 -37.56 2.85 32.74
CA ILE A 168 -38.71 3.48 33.34
C ILE A 168 -39.92 3.47 32.37
N ALA A 169 -39.70 3.82 31.11
CA ALA A 169 -40.75 3.85 30.11
C ALA A 169 -41.37 2.46 29.89
N VAL A 170 -40.55 1.42 29.85
CA VAL A 170 -41.02 0.02 29.71
C VAL A 170 -41.78 -0.44 30.92
N LYS A 171 -41.39 -0.02 32.13
CA LYS A 171 -42.10 -0.38 33.37
C LYS A 171 -43.40 0.39 33.54
N ALA A 172 -43.53 1.57 32.97
CA ALA A 172 -44.74 2.40 33.03
C ALA A 172 -45.82 2.00 32.00
N TYR A 173 -45.47 1.23 31.01
CA TYR A 173 -46.38 0.65 29.98
C TYR A 173 -46.84 -0.75 30.41
#